data_a9b4a97000d399fa94b5774ee5ea9961
#
_entry.id   a9b4a97000d399fa94b5774ee5ea9961
#
_cell.length_a   1.000
_cell.length_b   1.000
_cell.length_c   1.000
_cell.angle_alpha   90.00
_cell.angle_beta   90.00
_cell.angle_gamma   90.00
#
_symmetry.space_group_name_H-M   'P 1'
#
loop_
_entity.id
_entity.type
_entity.pdbx_description
1 polymer ?
#
loop_
_entity_poly.entity_id
_entity_poly.type
_entity_poly.pdbx_seq_one_letter_code
_entity_poly.pdbx_strand_id
1 'polypeptide(L)'
;MKVAFCSSEVVPFAKTGGMADVCGALPLALEQLGQQIIIILPFYRGIDSKKYGIKKINEHCSTTKIGKSVQVYFIDHPVYFERDGLYGDNKGDFSDNLERFQYFCWQALKILKQVDSKVDIVHCHDWQTALIPAYLTFPLKGDGFYQEMKTVFTVHNLAYQGIFPKTEFPKLKLDRKLFEREGFEFYDQINLLKGGIIYSDRVTTVSKQYAREIQTQKLWCGLDGVLRSRKDLVVGILNGIDYEVWDPQNDPWIEKNFSWEDIEGKYINKNYLQEYFKFPNQKEAPLFGFVGRLSYQKGLDLVCEAIDEIGRMDLQLVFLGVGEKKYHKLIKDMASRYSQKIAVHLKYDERMAHMVYAGSDLFLMPSVYEPCGLSQMISLRYGTIPLVFKTGGLADTITSFDSADGQGNGFVFTKYDKESFVDAVKAAVKAYKDKKIFSKLVQRAFQFRFSWKDSAKQYIALYEQCLSNHN
;
A
#
# COMPACT_ATOMS: atom_id res chain seq x y z
N MET A 1 -7.61 22.63 10.01
CA MET A 1 -7.30 21.65 11.06
C MET A 1 -5.81 21.39 11.11
N LYS A 2 -5.32 20.96 12.26
CA LYS A 2 -3.94 20.52 12.45
C LYS A 2 -3.92 19.00 12.72
N VAL A 3 -3.22 18.25 11.89
CA VAL A 3 -3.23 16.78 11.91
C VAL A 3 -1.82 16.25 12.12
N ALA A 4 -1.62 15.35 13.09
CA ALA A 4 -0.39 14.61 13.28
C ALA A 4 -0.51 13.21 12.66
N PHE A 5 0.30 12.90 11.67
CA PHE A 5 0.47 11.56 11.10
C PHE A 5 1.53 10.81 11.88
N CYS A 6 1.15 9.71 12.51
CA CYS A 6 2.08 8.81 13.18
C CYS A 6 2.20 7.52 12.35
N SER A 7 3.39 7.24 11.83
CA SER A 7 3.64 6.07 10.99
C SER A 7 5.04 5.52 11.19
N SER A 8 5.19 4.21 11.01
CA SER A 8 6.51 3.57 11.00
C SER A 8 7.23 3.69 9.67
N GLU A 9 6.52 4.06 8.60
CA GLU A 9 7.07 4.23 7.25
C GLU A 9 6.52 5.50 6.60
N VAL A 10 7.38 6.28 5.97
CA VAL A 10 7.03 7.51 5.23
C VAL A 10 8.02 7.72 4.09
N VAL A 11 7.57 7.80 2.84
CA VAL A 11 8.39 8.22 1.70
C VAL A 11 8.71 9.73 1.85
N PRO A 12 9.96 10.16 1.61
CA PRO A 12 11.10 9.42 1.04
C PRO A 12 12.04 8.81 2.08
N PHE A 13 11.70 8.78 3.36
CA PHE A 13 12.61 8.45 4.46
C PHE A 13 12.76 6.94 4.70
N ALA A 14 11.64 6.23 4.77
CA ALA A 14 11.63 4.79 5.07
C ALA A 14 10.46 4.11 4.35
N LYS A 15 10.73 2.98 3.65
CA LYS A 15 9.73 2.26 2.86
C LYS A 15 10.01 0.76 2.82
N THR A 16 8.98 -0.03 3.12
CA THR A 16 8.91 -1.46 2.83
C THR A 16 7.65 -1.83 2.04
N GLY A 17 6.62 -1.00 2.08
CA GLY A 17 5.33 -1.27 1.46
C GLY A 17 4.55 -0.01 1.07
N GLY A 18 3.29 -0.21 0.64
CA GLY A 18 2.42 0.88 0.18
C GLY A 18 1.99 1.87 1.27
N MET A 19 2.10 1.50 2.56
CA MET A 19 1.83 2.43 3.65
C MET A 19 2.76 3.64 3.60
N ALA A 20 4.04 3.43 3.28
CA ALA A 20 5.02 4.51 3.13
C ALA A 20 4.61 5.51 2.05
N ASP A 21 4.08 5.05 0.92
CA ASP A 21 3.59 5.91 -0.17
C ASP A 21 2.40 6.76 0.31
N VAL A 22 1.46 6.16 1.04
CA VAL A 22 0.32 6.88 1.63
C VAL A 22 0.79 7.95 2.61
N CYS A 23 1.65 7.57 3.57
CA CYS A 23 2.13 8.47 4.62
C CYS A 23 3.10 9.55 4.13
N GLY A 24 3.63 9.41 2.91
CA GLY A 24 4.38 10.46 2.23
C GLY A 24 3.50 11.41 1.40
N ALA A 25 2.54 10.86 0.66
CA ALA A 25 1.76 11.62 -0.33
C ALA A 25 0.49 12.28 0.24
N LEU A 26 -0.28 11.57 1.09
CA LEU A 26 -1.51 12.13 1.68
C LEU A 26 -1.26 13.38 2.53
N PRO A 27 -0.22 13.46 3.39
CA PRO A 27 0.15 14.70 4.09
C PRO A 27 0.33 15.90 3.18
N LEU A 28 1.05 15.72 2.07
CA LEU A 28 1.29 16.79 1.09
C LEU A 28 0.00 17.23 0.38
N ALA A 29 -0.87 16.28 0.05
CA ALA A 29 -2.17 16.60 -0.56
C ALA A 29 -3.10 17.32 0.42
N LEU A 30 -3.07 17.00 1.71
CA LEU A 30 -3.81 17.70 2.75
C LEU A 30 -3.25 19.12 2.96
N GLU A 31 -1.93 19.29 2.97
CA GLU A 31 -1.29 20.60 3.01
C GLU A 31 -1.76 21.49 1.85
N GLN A 32 -1.77 20.94 0.61
CA GLN A 32 -2.26 21.66 -0.58
C GLN A 32 -3.72 22.10 -0.46
N LEU A 33 -4.51 21.41 0.36
CA LEU A 33 -5.90 21.76 0.69
C LEU A 33 -6.03 22.62 1.96
N GLY A 34 -4.92 23.22 2.43
CA GLY A 34 -4.91 24.19 3.53
C GLY A 34 -4.88 23.58 4.94
N GLN A 35 -4.59 22.28 5.08
CA GLN A 35 -4.43 21.68 6.40
C GLN A 35 -3.01 21.87 6.93
N GLN A 36 -2.85 22.00 8.24
CA GLN A 36 -1.54 22.00 8.91
C GLN A 36 -1.16 20.57 9.26
N ILE A 37 0.00 20.12 8.77
CA ILE A 37 0.38 18.70 8.92
C ILE A 37 1.71 18.55 9.66
N ILE A 38 1.72 17.60 10.56
CA ILE A 38 2.91 17.09 11.24
C ILE A 38 3.03 15.61 10.89
N ILE A 39 4.25 15.15 10.60
CA ILE A 39 4.56 13.73 10.44
C ILE A 39 5.51 13.32 11.56
N ILE A 40 5.26 12.17 12.17
CA ILE A 40 6.10 11.58 13.22
C ILE A 40 6.43 10.15 12.82
N LEU A 41 7.73 9.83 12.75
CA LEU A 41 8.21 8.49 12.40
C LEU A 41 9.48 8.15 13.19
N PRO A 42 9.87 6.85 13.29
CA PRO A 42 11.15 6.46 13.87
C PRO A 42 12.34 6.94 13.02
N PHE A 43 13.46 7.26 13.69
CA PHE A 43 14.71 7.64 13.02
C PHE A 43 15.56 6.39 12.73
N TYR A 44 15.27 5.73 11.61
CA TYR A 44 16.00 4.52 11.23
C TYR A 44 17.40 4.83 10.70
N ARG A 45 18.34 3.89 10.90
CA ARG A 45 19.74 3.97 10.43
C ARG A 45 19.86 4.37 8.94
N GLY A 46 18.95 3.88 8.08
CA GLY A 46 18.97 4.14 6.64
C GLY A 46 18.58 5.56 6.21
N ILE A 47 18.15 6.41 7.16
CA ILE A 47 17.71 7.79 6.85
C ILE A 47 18.93 8.71 6.79
N ASP A 48 19.20 9.24 5.58
CA ASP A 48 20.33 10.16 5.35
C ASP A 48 20.01 11.58 5.84
N SER A 49 20.57 11.94 7.00
CA SER A 49 20.38 13.25 7.64
C SER A 49 20.86 14.42 6.78
N LYS A 50 21.93 14.23 6.02
CA LYS A 50 22.49 15.30 5.16
C LYS A 50 21.61 15.53 3.94
N LYS A 51 21.20 14.46 3.28
CA LYS A 51 20.32 14.52 2.11
C LYS A 51 19.01 15.24 2.41
N TYR A 52 18.42 14.99 3.59
CA TYR A 52 17.12 15.54 3.96
C TYR A 52 17.20 16.76 4.89
N GLY A 53 18.41 17.28 5.16
CA GLY A 53 18.59 18.47 6.00
C GLY A 53 18.05 18.29 7.42
N ILE A 54 18.15 17.09 7.99
CA ILE A 54 17.61 16.74 9.31
C ILE A 54 18.47 17.40 10.40
N LYS A 55 17.81 18.10 11.33
CA LYS A 55 18.44 18.81 12.45
C LYS A 55 17.98 18.18 13.77
N LYS A 56 18.92 17.98 14.67
CA LYS A 56 18.64 17.46 16.02
C LYS A 56 17.97 18.55 16.88
N ILE A 57 16.88 18.19 17.56
CA ILE A 57 16.20 19.04 18.55
C ILE A 57 16.72 18.71 19.95
N ASN A 58 16.75 17.42 20.29
CA ASN A 58 17.25 16.89 21.56
C ASN A 58 17.75 15.45 21.37
N GLU A 59 18.09 14.74 22.43
CA GLU A 59 18.62 13.38 22.36
C GLU A 59 17.65 12.35 21.78
N HIS A 60 16.33 12.62 21.82
CA HIS A 60 15.28 11.70 21.39
C HIS A 60 14.54 12.15 20.14
N CYS A 61 14.87 13.32 19.58
CA CYS A 61 14.12 13.87 18.47
C CYS A 61 14.98 14.70 17.53
N SER A 62 14.77 14.46 16.24
CA SER A 62 15.29 15.25 15.13
C SER A 62 14.15 15.74 14.25
N THR A 63 14.39 16.72 13.38
CA THR A 63 13.36 17.34 12.58
C THR A 63 13.83 17.77 11.21
N THR A 64 12.90 17.80 10.25
CA THR A 64 13.04 18.44 8.95
C THR A 64 11.68 18.93 8.45
N LYS A 65 11.63 19.46 7.22
CA LYS A 65 10.38 19.83 6.52
C LYS A 65 10.34 19.18 5.16
N ILE A 66 9.13 18.81 4.73
CA ILE A 66 8.83 18.42 3.35
C ILE A 66 7.66 19.26 2.83
N GLY A 67 7.40 19.22 1.52
CA GLY A 67 6.39 20.11 0.93
C GLY A 67 6.70 21.58 1.18
N LYS A 68 5.67 22.39 1.41
CA LYS A 68 5.80 23.81 1.74
C LYS A 68 6.04 24.05 3.23
N SER A 69 5.34 23.29 4.10
CA SER A 69 5.31 23.54 5.55
C SER A 69 5.13 22.30 6.42
N VAL A 70 5.02 21.09 5.82
CA VAL A 70 4.84 19.85 6.57
C VAL A 70 6.05 19.59 7.44
N GLN A 71 5.84 19.67 8.77
CA GLN A 71 6.89 19.44 9.75
C GLN A 71 7.04 17.94 9.99
N VAL A 72 8.28 17.44 9.92
CA VAL A 72 8.60 16.04 10.18
C VAL A 72 9.43 15.91 11.44
N TYR A 73 8.99 15.06 12.37
CA TYR A 73 9.73 14.71 13.57
C TYR A 73 10.15 13.25 13.53
N PHE A 74 11.40 13.01 13.78
CA PHE A 74 12.00 11.68 13.87
C PHE A 74 12.23 11.33 15.35
N ILE A 75 11.66 10.20 15.78
CA ILE A 75 11.89 9.68 17.13
C ILE A 75 13.16 8.86 17.14
N ASP A 76 14.16 9.33 17.87
CA ASP A 76 15.48 8.74 17.96
C ASP A 76 15.57 7.78 19.15
N HIS A 77 16.17 6.62 18.91
CA HIS A 77 16.60 5.70 19.97
C HIS A 77 17.67 4.75 19.43
N PRO A 78 18.93 4.84 19.93
CA PRO A 78 20.05 4.12 19.32
C PRO A 78 19.89 2.60 19.34
N VAL A 79 19.27 2.04 20.39
CA VAL A 79 19.04 0.59 20.46
C VAL A 79 17.87 0.14 19.59
N TYR A 80 16.80 0.94 19.48
CA TYR A 80 15.57 0.53 18.81
C TYR A 80 15.57 0.79 17.32
N PHE A 81 16.16 1.90 16.85
CA PHE A 81 15.99 2.32 15.45
C PHE A 81 17.30 2.40 14.67
N GLU A 82 18.48 2.41 15.32
CA GLU A 82 19.76 2.37 14.62
C GLU A 82 20.15 0.92 14.27
N ARG A 83 19.33 0.28 13.42
CA ARG A 83 19.48 -1.12 12.99
C ARG A 83 19.28 -1.24 11.48
N ASP A 84 19.80 -2.32 10.90
CA ASP A 84 19.49 -2.71 9.54
C ASP A 84 18.06 -3.31 9.48
N GLY A 85 17.25 -2.77 8.60
CA GLY A 85 15.85 -3.15 8.47
C GLY A 85 14.90 -2.40 9.43
N LEU A 86 13.63 -2.29 9.03
CA LEU A 86 12.62 -1.56 9.78
C LEU A 86 11.97 -2.42 10.88
N TYR A 87 11.66 -3.66 10.57
CA TYR A 87 10.90 -4.57 11.45
C TYR A 87 11.67 -5.84 11.81
N GLY A 88 12.67 -6.17 11.02
CA GLY A 88 13.46 -7.39 11.15
C GLY A 88 14.64 -7.38 10.18
N ASP A 89 15.39 -8.48 10.17
CA ASP A 89 16.53 -8.74 9.31
C ASP A 89 16.35 -10.06 8.55
N ASN A 90 17.45 -10.58 7.99
CA ASN A 90 17.45 -11.86 7.27
C ASN A 90 17.12 -13.10 8.14
N LYS A 91 17.06 -12.94 9.47
CA LYS A 91 16.70 -13.98 10.45
C LYS A 91 15.23 -13.95 10.84
N GLY A 92 14.50 -12.88 10.50
CA GLY A 92 13.10 -12.67 10.84
C GLY A 92 12.85 -11.35 11.55
N ASP A 93 11.65 -11.23 12.15
CA ASP A 93 11.25 -10.04 12.88
C ASP A 93 12.08 -9.86 14.15
N PHE A 94 12.36 -8.61 14.53
CA PHE A 94 13.04 -8.31 15.77
C PHE A 94 12.18 -8.70 16.98
N SER A 95 12.75 -9.44 17.92
CA SER A 95 12.06 -9.94 19.12
C SER A 95 11.54 -8.83 20.04
N ASP A 96 12.13 -7.64 19.98
CA ASP A 96 11.78 -6.47 20.79
C ASP A 96 10.87 -5.47 20.04
N ASN A 97 10.18 -5.91 18.99
CA ASN A 97 9.26 -5.05 18.23
C ASN A 97 8.15 -4.45 19.09
N LEU A 98 7.69 -5.16 20.12
CA LEU A 98 6.70 -4.63 21.05
C LEU A 98 7.21 -3.38 21.78
N GLU A 99 8.40 -3.46 22.37
CA GLU A 99 9.03 -2.36 23.11
C GLU A 99 9.40 -1.20 22.19
N ARG A 100 9.90 -1.51 21.00
CA ARG A 100 10.26 -0.54 19.98
C ARG A 100 9.08 0.36 19.62
N PHE A 101 7.95 -0.22 19.28
CA PHE A 101 6.77 0.52 18.86
C PHE A 101 5.94 1.04 20.04
N GLN A 102 6.06 0.41 21.23
CA GLN A 102 5.57 1.02 22.46
C GLN A 102 6.31 2.34 22.75
N TYR A 103 7.64 2.32 22.68
CA TYR A 103 8.48 3.52 22.86
C TYR A 103 8.12 4.59 21.83
N PHE A 104 8.01 4.21 20.55
CA PHE A 104 7.63 5.12 19.47
C PHE A 104 6.30 5.82 19.76
N CYS A 105 5.24 5.07 20.04
CA CYS A 105 3.91 5.62 20.33
C CYS A 105 3.94 6.61 21.51
N TRP A 106 4.66 6.26 22.58
CA TRP A 106 4.76 7.13 23.75
C TRP A 106 5.53 8.41 23.45
N GLN A 107 6.67 8.32 22.77
CA GLN A 107 7.47 9.49 22.41
C GLN A 107 6.79 10.37 21.36
N ALA A 108 6.02 9.80 20.43
CA ALA A 108 5.25 10.57 19.46
C ALA A 108 4.26 11.54 20.16
N LEU A 109 3.57 11.09 21.20
CA LEU A 109 2.70 11.96 21.99
C LEU A 109 3.50 12.99 22.81
N LYS A 110 4.60 12.56 23.45
CA LYS A 110 5.46 13.49 24.21
C LYS A 110 6.03 14.61 23.34
N ILE A 111 6.46 14.29 22.12
CA ILE A 111 7.05 15.30 21.23
C ILE A 111 6.01 16.36 20.85
N LEU A 112 4.76 16.00 20.61
CA LEU A 112 3.69 16.96 20.33
C LEU A 112 3.57 17.97 21.47
N LYS A 113 3.66 17.52 22.72
CA LYS A 113 3.60 18.39 23.91
C LYS A 113 4.88 19.23 24.08
N GLN A 114 6.06 18.65 23.85
CA GLN A 114 7.35 19.36 23.99
C GLN A 114 7.52 20.49 22.97
N VAL A 115 7.00 20.31 21.74
CA VAL A 115 7.08 21.35 20.70
C VAL A 115 5.83 22.25 20.70
N ASP A 116 5.00 22.15 21.74
CA ASP A 116 3.75 22.90 21.92
C ASP A 116 2.83 22.85 20.68
N SER A 117 2.75 21.66 20.10
CA SER A 117 1.96 21.44 18.89
C SER A 117 0.67 20.69 19.20
N LYS A 118 -0.30 21.37 19.84
CA LYS A 118 -1.65 20.85 20.00
C LYS A 118 -2.25 20.59 18.61
N VAL A 119 -2.73 19.38 18.37
CA VAL A 119 -3.35 18.95 17.12
C VAL A 119 -4.80 18.59 17.33
N ASP A 120 -5.62 18.74 16.29
CA ASP A 120 -7.02 18.36 16.32
C ASP A 120 -7.17 16.84 16.13
N ILE A 121 -6.36 16.26 15.25
CA ILE A 121 -6.39 14.84 14.90
C ILE A 121 -5.01 14.21 15.03
N VAL A 122 -4.95 13.03 15.66
CA VAL A 122 -3.81 12.11 15.59
C VAL A 122 -4.19 10.96 14.67
N HIS A 123 -3.59 10.92 13.48
CA HIS A 123 -3.83 9.89 12.47
C HIS A 123 -2.76 8.80 12.57
N CYS A 124 -3.18 7.64 13.00
CA CYS A 124 -2.33 6.48 13.28
C CYS A 124 -2.42 5.45 12.16
N HIS A 125 -1.30 4.79 11.85
CA HIS A 125 -1.20 3.86 10.73
C HIS A 125 -0.67 2.48 11.16
N ASP A 126 -1.48 1.44 11.00
CA ASP A 126 -1.22 0.03 11.30
C ASP A 126 -0.80 -0.23 12.77
N TRP A 127 -0.47 -1.50 13.08
CA TRP A 127 -0.21 -1.97 14.44
C TRP A 127 0.92 -1.23 15.17
N GLN A 128 1.88 -0.68 14.42
CA GLN A 128 3.03 0.03 14.98
C GLN A 128 2.64 1.33 15.71
N THR A 129 1.48 1.87 15.42
CA THR A 129 0.97 3.11 16.05
C THR A 129 -0.28 2.87 16.89
N ALA A 130 -0.72 1.63 17.01
CA ALA A 130 -1.99 1.24 17.60
C ALA A 130 -2.12 1.53 19.10
N LEU A 131 -1.02 1.77 19.81
CA LEU A 131 -1.03 2.15 21.22
C LEU A 131 -1.40 3.62 21.46
N ILE A 132 -1.27 4.49 20.44
CA ILE A 132 -1.54 5.92 20.58
C ILE A 132 -3.00 6.18 21.00
N PRO A 133 -4.04 5.61 20.35
CA PRO A 133 -5.42 5.79 20.77
C PRO A 133 -5.67 5.34 22.23
N ALA A 134 -5.08 4.20 22.63
CA ALA A 134 -5.22 3.70 24.00
C ALA A 134 -4.52 4.62 25.01
N TYR A 135 -3.37 5.19 24.68
CA TYR A 135 -2.68 6.13 25.58
C TYR A 135 -3.47 7.42 25.78
N LEU A 136 -4.10 7.95 24.74
CA LEU A 136 -4.97 9.13 24.83
C LEU A 136 -6.22 8.84 25.66
N THR A 137 -6.77 7.62 25.53
CA THR A 137 -8.00 7.20 26.24
C THR A 137 -7.76 6.94 27.73
N PHE A 138 -6.59 6.43 28.13
CA PHE A 138 -6.34 5.97 29.51
C PHE A 138 -5.27 6.79 30.24
N PRO A 139 -3.94 6.58 30.07
CA PRO A 139 -2.97 7.23 30.92
C PRO A 139 -2.85 8.74 30.70
N LEU A 140 -3.26 9.27 29.55
CA LEU A 140 -3.18 10.70 29.22
C LEU A 140 -4.53 11.42 29.26
N LYS A 141 -5.64 10.72 29.57
CA LYS A 141 -7.00 11.28 29.60
C LYS A 141 -7.15 12.51 30.50
N GLY A 142 -6.41 12.55 31.61
CA GLY A 142 -6.43 13.67 32.58
C GLY A 142 -5.52 14.85 32.23
N ASP A 143 -4.73 14.74 31.18
CA ASP A 143 -3.80 15.81 30.75
C ASP A 143 -4.51 16.74 29.75
N GLY A 144 -4.76 17.98 30.16
CA GLY A 144 -5.47 18.98 29.36
C GLY A 144 -4.86 19.28 27.99
N PHE A 145 -3.56 18.96 27.78
CA PHE A 145 -2.95 19.09 26.46
C PHE A 145 -3.54 18.14 25.43
N TYR A 146 -3.89 16.91 25.84
CA TYR A 146 -4.37 15.86 24.94
C TYR A 146 -5.90 15.74 24.89
N GLN A 147 -6.62 16.40 25.79
CA GLN A 147 -8.03 16.14 26.08
C GLN A 147 -8.96 16.28 24.86
N GLU A 148 -8.65 17.17 23.93
CA GLU A 148 -9.49 17.44 22.75
C GLU A 148 -9.02 16.73 21.47
N MET A 149 -7.88 16.03 21.54
CA MET A 149 -7.34 15.33 20.40
C MET A 149 -8.21 14.13 20.04
N LYS A 150 -8.61 14.04 18.77
CA LYS A 150 -9.30 12.88 18.20
C LYS A 150 -8.35 11.96 17.47
N THR A 151 -8.73 10.71 17.37
CA THR A 151 -7.90 9.67 16.75
C THR A 151 -8.57 9.09 15.51
N VAL A 152 -7.81 9.01 14.42
CA VAL A 152 -8.16 8.23 13.23
C VAL A 152 -7.13 7.12 13.08
N PHE A 153 -7.58 5.90 12.89
CA PHE A 153 -6.73 4.73 12.79
C PHE A 153 -6.90 4.04 11.43
N THR A 154 -5.85 4.07 10.60
CA THR A 154 -5.87 3.43 9.28
C THR A 154 -5.28 2.03 9.33
N VAL A 155 -6.07 1.04 8.89
CA VAL A 155 -5.65 -0.34 8.63
C VAL A 155 -5.27 -0.46 7.16
N HIS A 156 -3.96 -0.53 6.86
CA HIS A 156 -3.48 -0.72 5.49
C HIS A 156 -3.55 -2.18 5.05
N ASN A 157 -3.25 -3.11 5.96
CA ASN A 157 -3.35 -4.53 5.71
C ASN A 157 -3.67 -5.31 6.98
N LEU A 158 -4.86 -5.89 7.05
CA LEU A 158 -5.37 -6.61 8.22
C LEU A 158 -4.54 -7.86 8.58
N ALA A 159 -3.73 -8.38 7.65
CA ALA A 159 -2.88 -9.53 7.90
C ALA A 159 -1.71 -9.23 8.85
N TYR A 160 -1.32 -7.96 9.01
CA TYR A 160 -0.25 -7.54 9.90
C TYR A 160 -0.83 -6.93 11.17
N GLN A 161 -0.85 -7.70 12.27
CA GLN A 161 -1.62 -7.35 13.46
C GLN A 161 -0.79 -6.94 14.68
N GLY A 162 0.52 -7.20 14.67
CA GLY A 162 1.35 -6.99 15.86
C GLY A 162 0.89 -7.87 17.02
N ILE A 163 1.08 -9.20 16.84
CA ILE A 163 0.68 -10.21 17.83
C ILE A 163 1.89 -10.58 18.69
N PHE A 164 1.70 -10.53 20.02
CA PHE A 164 2.76 -10.78 20.99
C PHE A 164 2.27 -11.65 22.15
N PRO A 165 3.17 -12.37 22.86
CA PRO A 165 2.79 -13.16 24.02
C PRO A 165 2.10 -12.33 25.11
N LYS A 166 1.08 -12.86 25.77
CA LYS A 166 0.37 -12.18 26.87
C LYS A 166 1.27 -11.75 28.04
N THR A 167 2.36 -12.48 28.26
CA THR A 167 3.34 -12.18 29.31
C THR A 167 4.04 -10.83 29.09
N GLU A 168 4.03 -10.33 27.85
CA GLU A 168 4.64 -9.06 27.48
C GLU A 168 3.70 -7.84 27.74
N PHE A 169 2.43 -8.06 28.12
CA PHE A 169 1.44 -6.98 28.32
C PHE A 169 1.91 -5.86 29.28
N PRO A 170 2.61 -6.14 30.39
CA PRO A 170 3.13 -5.08 31.28
C PRO A 170 4.06 -4.08 30.56
N LYS A 171 4.74 -4.47 29.49
CA LYS A 171 5.61 -3.59 28.71
C LYS A 171 4.83 -2.49 27.97
N LEU A 172 3.53 -2.67 27.75
CA LEU A 172 2.66 -1.65 27.14
C LEU A 172 2.43 -0.44 28.06
N LYS A 173 2.72 -0.53 29.35
CA LYS A 173 2.46 0.53 30.36
C LYS A 173 0.97 0.95 30.41
N LEU A 174 0.09 0.00 30.19
CA LEU A 174 -1.36 0.12 30.30
C LEU A 174 -1.87 -0.70 31.50
N ASP A 175 -3.04 -0.34 32.02
CA ASP A 175 -3.70 -1.12 33.06
C ASP A 175 -3.97 -2.56 32.56
N ARG A 176 -3.63 -3.56 33.38
CA ARG A 176 -3.81 -4.97 33.04
C ARG A 176 -5.26 -5.34 32.71
N LYS A 177 -6.23 -4.57 33.18
CA LYS A 177 -7.65 -4.74 32.84
C LYS A 177 -7.92 -4.61 31.35
N LEU A 178 -7.08 -3.91 30.61
CA LEU A 178 -7.21 -3.78 29.16
C LEU A 178 -6.76 -5.03 28.38
N PHE A 179 -6.18 -6.03 29.08
CA PHE A 179 -5.97 -7.36 28.53
C PHE A 179 -7.25 -8.18 28.72
N GLU A 180 -8.26 -7.83 27.99
CA GLU A 180 -9.57 -8.47 27.96
C GLU A 180 -10.09 -8.59 26.53
N ARG A 181 -11.19 -9.36 26.35
CA ARG A 181 -11.79 -9.62 25.03
C ARG A 181 -12.23 -8.34 24.30
N GLU A 182 -12.69 -7.33 25.03
CA GLU A 182 -13.07 -6.01 24.54
C GLU A 182 -11.89 -5.04 24.42
N GLY A 183 -10.67 -5.52 24.69
CA GLY A 183 -9.41 -4.76 24.61
C GLY A 183 -8.37 -5.41 23.72
N PHE A 184 -7.16 -5.62 24.27
CA PHE A 184 -6.00 -6.13 23.53
C PHE A 184 -5.89 -7.66 23.45
N GLU A 185 -6.68 -8.41 24.24
CA GLU A 185 -6.63 -9.89 24.25
C GLU A 185 -7.13 -10.47 22.91
N PHE A 186 -6.39 -11.43 22.36
CA PHE A 186 -6.70 -12.10 21.11
C PHE A 186 -6.13 -13.55 21.14
N TYR A 187 -7.00 -14.52 21.38
CA TYR A 187 -6.62 -15.93 21.52
C TYR A 187 -5.44 -16.15 22.50
N ASP A 188 -5.56 -15.59 23.69
CA ASP A 188 -4.57 -15.61 24.77
C ASP A 188 -3.22 -14.90 24.43
N GLN A 189 -3.24 -14.00 23.44
CA GLN A 189 -2.12 -13.16 23.01
C GLN A 189 -2.52 -11.69 22.99
N ILE A 190 -1.53 -10.79 22.93
CA ILE A 190 -1.73 -9.37 22.68
C ILE A 190 -1.91 -9.16 21.19
N ASN A 191 -2.92 -8.40 20.78
CA ASN A 191 -3.08 -7.94 19.40
C ASN A 191 -3.14 -6.40 19.40
N LEU A 192 -2.06 -5.77 18.93
CA LEU A 192 -1.98 -4.32 18.93
C LEU A 192 -2.95 -3.68 17.93
N LEU A 193 -3.08 -4.24 16.72
CA LEU A 193 -4.01 -3.73 15.71
C LEU A 193 -5.46 -3.71 16.24
N LYS A 194 -5.86 -4.76 16.96
CA LYS A 194 -7.15 -4.84 17.65
C LYS A 194 -7.34 -3.68 18.60
N GLY A 195 -6.35 -3.39 19.47
CA GLY A 195 -6.39 -2.24 20.37
C GLY A 195 -6.54 -0.92 19.62
N GLY A 196 -5.79 -0.72 18.54
CA GLY A 196 -5.91 0.48 17.69
C GLY A 196 -7.32 0.64 17.11
N ILE A 197 -7.92 -0.46 16.63
CA ILE A 197 -9.31 -0.47 16.13
C ILE A 197 -10.30 -0.13 17.24
N ILE A 198 -10.15 -0.71 18.43
CA ILE A 198 -11.12 -0.55 19.54
C ILE A 198 -11.08 0.86 20.13
N TYR A 199 -9.90 1.44 20.35
CA TYR A 199 -9.76 2.68 21.11
C TYR A 199 -9.69 3.95 20.26
N SER A 200 -9.72 3.85 18.93
CA SER A 200 -9.77 5.04 18.06
C SER A 200 -11.18 5.58 17.87
N ASP A 201 -11.32 6.89 17.63
CA ASP A 201 -12.61 7.55 17.35
C ASP A 201 -13.16 7.15 15.99
N ARG A 202 -12.28 6.93 14.99
CA ARG A 202 -12.63 6.47 13.64
C ARG A 202 -11.61 5.46 13.15
N VAL A 203 -12.07 4.51 12.36
CA VAL A 203 -11.22 3.52 11.69
C VAL A 203 -11.33 3.72 10.19
N THR A 204 -10.21 3.78 9.50
CA THR A 204 -10.20 3.79 8.04
C THR A 204 -9.47 2.60 7.48
N THR A 205 -9.77 2.27 6.23
CA THR A 205 -8.96 1.39 5.42
C THR A 205 -8.90 1.90 3.98
N VAL A 206 -8.10 1.28 3.15
CA VAL A 206 -7.55 1.84 1.91
C VAL A 206 -8.39 1.57 0.66
N SER A 207 -9.61 1.05 0.81
CA SER A 207 -10.62 0.98 -0.26
C SER A 207 -12.01 0.65 0.30
N LYS A 208 -13.07 1.00 -0.45
CA LYS A 208 -14.46 0.77 -0.04
C LYS A 208 -14.80 -0.73 0.02
N GLN A 209 -14.36 -1.47 -1.00
CA GLN A 209 -14.60 -2.91 -1.04
C GLN A 209 -13.79 -3.63 0.05
N TYR A 210 -12.55 -3.22 0.29
CA TYR A 210 -11.77 -3.80 1.38
C TYR A 210 -12.40 -3.53 2.75
N ALA A 211 -12.96 -2.34 2.98
CA ALA A 211 -13.71 -2.04 4.20
C ALA A 211 -14.89 -3.01 4.43
N ARG A 212 -15.55 -3.48 3.36
CA ARG A 212 -16.60 -4.51 3.46
C ARG A 212 -15.98 -5.89 3.72
N GLU A 213 -14.91 -6.25 3.01
CA GLU A 213 -14.27 -7.58 3.09
C GLU A 213 -13.66 -7.85 4.48
N ILE A 214 -13.02 -6.86 5.12
CA ILE A 214 -12.42 -7.02 6.46
C ILE A 214 -13.44 -7.22 7.57
N GLN A 215 -14.70 -6.92 7.32
CA GLN A 215 -15.84 -7.19 8.24
C GLN A 215 -16.45 -8.58 8.03
N THR A 216 -15.87 -9.40 7.16
CA THR A 216 -16.30 -10.77 6.87
C THR A 216 -15.20 -11.77 7.20
N GLN A 217 -15.55 -13.04 7.30
CA GLN A 217 -14.58 -14.11 7.51
C GLN A 217 -13.69 -14.41 6.27
N LYS A 218 -13.92 -13.72 5.14
CA LYS A 218 -13.23 -13.97 3.86
C LYS A 218 -11.71 -13.95 3.97
N LEU A 219 -11.15 -13.07 4.82
CA LEU A 219 -9.69 -12.92 4.96
C LEU A 219 -9.07 -13.79 6.06
N TRP A 220 -9.88 -14.49 6.86
CA TRP A 220 -9.44 -15.38 7.94
C TRP A 220 -8.48 -14.75 8.96
N CYS A 221 -8.57 -13.42 9.17
CA CYS A 221 -7.70 -12.69 10.09
C CYS A 221 -8.23 -12.61 11.54
N GLY A 222 -9.44 -13.08 11.80
CA GLY A 222 -10.03 -13.17 13.14
C GLY A 222 -10.51 -11.84 13.77
N LEU A 223 -10.39 -10.72 13.06
CA LEU A 223 -10.82 -9.38 13.53
C LEU A 223 -12.16 -8.92 12.94
N ASP A 224 -12.81 -9.74 12.13
CA ASP A 224 -14.08 -9.42 11.49
C ASP A 224 -15.20 -9.10 12.50
N GLY A 225 -15.23 -9.81 13.64
CA GLY A 225 -16.18 -9.54 14.74
C GLY A 225 -15.97 -8.17 15.36
N VAL A 226 -14.72 -7.79 15.64
CA VAL A 226 -14.36 -6.48 16.17
C VAL A 226 -14.71 -5.37 15.20
N LEU A 227 -14.41 -5.55 13.91
CA LEU A 227 -14.73 -4.56 12.87
C LEU A 227 -16.22 -4.42 12.65
N ARG A 228 -17.00 -5.52 12.70
CA ARG A 228 -18.47 -5.47 12.64
C ARG A 228 -19.10 -4.74 13.82
N SER A 229 -18.58 -4.92 15.04
CA SER A 229 -19.10 -4.20 16.21
C SER A 229 -18.88 -2.68 16.11
N ARG A 230 -17.95 -2.25 15.26
CA ARG A 230 -17.62 -0.84 14.99
C ARG A 230 -17.94 -0.41 13.55
N LYS A 231 -18.82 -1.12 12.86
CA LYS A 231 -19.11 -0.93 11.41
C LYS A 231 -19.40 0.52 11.03
N ASP A 232 -20.09 1.27 11.89
CA ASP A 232 -20.48 2.66 11.63
C ASP A 232 -19.30 3.65 11.76
N LEU A 233 -18.17 3.18 12.27
CA LEU A 233 -16.92 3.93 12.42
C LEU A 233 -15.86 3.51 11.39
N VAL A 234 -16.11 2.45 10.59
CA VAL A 234 -15.17 1.93 9.58
C VAL A 234 -15.47 2.54 8.22
N VAL A 235 -14.53 3.27 7.67
CA VAL A 235 -14.65 3.94 6.37
C VAL A 235 -13.53 3.50 5.42
N GLY A 236 -13.89 3.09 4.20
CA GLY A 236 -12.93 2.81 3.13
C GLY A 236 -12.67 4.06 2.29
N ILE A 237 -11.42 4.52 2.25
CA ILE A 237 -10.97 5.64 1.42
C ILE A 237 -9.87 5.12 0.48
N LEU A 238 -10.10 5.23 -0.83
CA LEU A 238 -9.16 4.76 -1.83
C LEU A 238 -7.91 5.65 -1.82
N ASN A 239 -6.72 5.02 -1.90
CA ASN A 239 -5.46 5.75 -2.06
C ASN A 239 -5.36 6.38 -3.46
N GLY A 240 -4.56 7.43 -3.57
CA GLY A 240 -4.14 7.97 -4.84
C GLY A 240 -2.82 7.40 -5.34
N ILE A 241 -2.39 7.83 -6.52
CA ILE A 241 -1.02 7.68 -7.02
C ILE A 241 -0.37 9.05 -7.17
N ASP A 242 0.95 9.08 -7.08
CA ASP A 242 1.72 10.29 -7.28
C ASP A 242 1.96 10.49 -8.79
N TYR A 243 1.31 11.51 -9.36
CA TYR A 243 1.44 11.85 -10.78
C TYR A 243 2.72 12.61 -11.11
N GLU A 244 3.51 13.06 -10.13
CA GLU A 244 4.85 13.61 -10.38
C GLU A 244 5.86 12.48 -10.62
N VAL A 245 5.63 11.31 -9.98
CA VAL A 245 6.46 10.12 -10.13
C VAL A 245 5.97 9.23 -11.27
N TRP A 246 4.64 9.02 -11.35
CA TRP A 246 4.02 8.08 -12.30
C TRP A 246 3.34 8.83 -13.44
N ASP A 247 4.13 9.34 -14.38
CA ASP A 247 3.65 10.06 -15.56
C ASP A 247 4.44 9.70 -16.83
N PRO A 248 3.88 8.92 -17.76
CA PRO A 248 4.59 8.52 -18.98
C PRO A 248 5.02 9.68 -19.87
N GLN A 249 4.44 10.88 -19.70
CA GLN A 249 4.85 12.07 -20.46
C GLN A 249 6.19 12.64 -19.99
N ASN A 250 6.51 12.48 -18.70
CA ASN A 250 7.66 13.13 -18.06
C ASN A 250 8.56 12.14 -17.30
N ASP A 251 8.32 10.83 -17.42
CA ASP A 251 9.05 9.79 -16.71
C ASP A 251 10.50 9.69 -17.22
N PRO A 252 11.51 9.98 -16.39
CA PRO A 252 12.91 9.93 -16.81
C PRO A 252 13.48 8.51 -16.90
N TRP A 253 12.73 7.50 -16.47
CA TRP A 253 13.22 6.12 -16.35
C TRP A 253 12.79 5.21 -17.50
N ILE A 254 11.90 5.68 -18.36
CA ILE A 254 11.44 4.95 -19.53
C ILE A 254 12.23 5.32 -20.78
N GLU A 255 12.30 4.43 -21.75
CA GLU A 255 13.10 4.60 -22.96
C GLU A 255 12.58 5.74 -23.84
N LYS A 256 11.26 5.87 -23.96
CA LYS A 256 10.59 6.93 -24.70
C LYS A 256 9.34 7.38 -23.97
N ASN A 257 9.26 8.68 -23.68
CA ASN A 257 8.06 9.29 -23.14
C ASN A 257 6.91 9.23 -24.14
N PHE A 258 5.67 9.17 -23.64
CA PHE A 258 4.48 9.07 -24.47
C PHE A 258 3.23 9.59 -23.75
N SER A 259 2.21 9.88 -24.52
CA SER A 259 0.88 10.23 -24.02
C SER A 259 -0.18 9.40 -24.75
N TRP A 260 -1.43 9.66 -24.45
CA TRP A 260 -2.53 9.11 -25.22
C TRP A 260 -2.52 9.64 -26.68
N GLU A 261 -2.24 10.92 -26.87
CA GLU A 261 -2.20 11.58 -28.17
C GLU A 261 -0.99 11.15 -29.00
N ASP A 262 0.11 10.77 -28.35
CA ASP A 262 1.33 10.23 -28.96
C ASP A 262 1.71 8.90 -28.28
N ILE A 263 1.06 7.84 -28.74
CA ILE A 263 1.20 6.48 -28.16
C ILE A 263 2.42 5.70 -28.69
N GLU A 264 3.15 6.25 -29.67
CA GLU A 264 4.27 5.54 -30.31
C GLU A 264 5.37 5.17 -29.31
N GLY A 265 5.64 6.05 -28.33
CA GLY A 265 6.59 5.78 -27.27
C GLY A 265 6.29 4.51 -26.46
N LYS A 266 5.01 4.13 -26.32
CA LYS A 266 4.64 2.88 -25.63
C LYS A 266 5.14 1.65 -26.39
N TYR A 267 5.08 1.65 -27.70
CA TYR A 267 5.61 0.55 -28.53
C TYR A 267 7.14 0.49 -28.50
N ILE A 268 7.79 1.64 -28.42
CA ILE A 268 9.26 1.71 -28.23
C ILE A 268 9.67 1.09 -26.88
N ASN A 269 8.95 1.42 -25.81
CA ASN A 269 9.18 0.83 -24.48
C ASN A 269 8.91 -0.69 -24.47
N LYS A 270 7.91 -1.18 -25.20
CA LYS A 270 7.66 -2.61 -25.35
C LYS A 270 8.83 -3.30 -26.08
N ASN A 271 9.31 -2.74 -27.19
CA ASN A 271 10.45 -3.29 -27.93
C ASN A 271 11.70 -3.35 -27.02
N TYR A 272 11.95 -2.29 -26.26
CA TYR A 272 13.06 -2.26 -25.29
C TYR A 272 12.96 -3.40 -24.26
N LEU A 273 11.78 -3.64 -23.68
CA LEU A 273 11.59 -4.75 -22.74
C LEU A 273 11.82 -6.12 -23.43
N GLN A 274 11.33 -6.30 -24.65
CA GLN A 274 11.53 -7.53 -25.41
C GLN A 274 13.03 -7.78 -25.65
N GLU A 275 13.77 -6.76 -26.04
CA GLU A 275 15.23 -6.84 -26.24
C GLU A 275 15.97 -7.11 -24.91
N TYR A 276 15.63 -6.37 -23.85
CA TYR A 276 16.25 -6.53 -22.52
C TYR A 276 16.10 -7.96 -21.99
N PHE A 277 14.92 -8.54 -22.15
CA PHE A 277 14.62 -9.91 -21.71
C PHE A 277 14.93 -10.97 -22.77
N LYS A 278 15.51 -10.59 -23.91
CA LYS A 278 15.85 -11.48 -25.04
C LYS A 278 14.63 -12.24 -25.58
N PHE A 279 13.48 -11.63 -25.56
CA PHE A 279 12.30 -12.16 -26.22
C PHE A 279 12.36 -11.92 -27.73
N PRO A 280 11.71 -12.78 -28.53
CA PRO A 280 11.44 -12.45 -29.94
C PRO A 280 10.65 -11.13 -30.01
N ASN A 281 11.05 -10.24 -30.94
CA ASN A 281 10.28 -9.02 -31.21
C ASN A 281 8.96 -9.40 -31.92
N GLN A 282 7.90 -9.54 -31.16
CA GLN A 282 6.57 -9.97 -31.62
C GLN A 282 5.55 -8.88 -31.31
N LYS A 283 5.27 -7.99 -32.28
CA LYS A 283 4.28 -6.91 -32.12
C LYS A 283 2.87 -7.44 -31.87
N GLU A 284 2.54 -8.62 -32.43
CA GLU A 284 1.21 -9.20 -32.35
C GLU A 284 0.97 -10.02 -31.06
N ALA A 285 2.02 -10.39 -30.33
CA ALA A 285 1.88 -11.03 -29.03
C ALA A 285 1.77 -9.96 -27.93
N PRO A 286 0.75 -9.99 -27.07
CA PRO A 286 0.67 -9.08 -25.92
C PRO A 286 1.78 -9.39 -24.92
N LEU A 287 2.38 -8.33 -24.37
CA LEU A 287 3.33 -8.40 -23.27
C LEU A 287 2.62 -8.13 -21.94
N PHE A 288 2.59 -9.12 -21.07
CA PHE A 288 2.06 -9.00 -19.72
C PHE A 288 3.18 -8.62 -18.74
N GLY A 289 2.93 -7.65 -17.88
CA GLY A 289 3.80 -7.28 -16.79
C GLY A 289 3.22 -7.73 -15.45
N PHE A 290 4.09 -8.11 -14.53
CA PHE A 290 3.81 -8.30 -13.11
C PHE A 290 4.89 -7.57 -12.31
N VAL A 291 4.50 -6.67 -11.41
CA VAL A 291 5.41 -5.96 -10.50
C VAL A 291 4.89 -6.10 -9.07
N GLY A 292 5.68 -6.67 -8.18
CA GLY A 292 5.27 -6.78 -6.78
C GLY A 292 6.02 -7.82 -5.97
N ARG A 293 5.62 -7.94 -4.70
CA ARG A 293 6.18 -8.96 -3.81
C ARG A 293 5.81 -10.36 -4.30
N LEU A 294 6.76 -11.24 -4.41
CA LEU A 294 6.53 -12.63 -4.80
C LEU A 294 6.03 -13.41 -3.58
N SER A 295 4.73 -13.46 -3.40
CA SER A 295 4.06 -14.05 -2.24
C SER A 295 2.73 -14.71 -2.60
N TYR A 296 2.19 -15.53 -1.70
CA TYR A 296 0.84 -16.11 -1.81
C TYR A 296 -0.23 -15.03 -2.05
N GLN A 297 -0.16 -13.92 -1.30
CA GLN A 297 -1.10 -12.80 -1.43
C GLN A 297 -1.24 -12.32 -2.88
N LYS A 298 -0.17 -12.32 -3.65
CA LYS A 298 -0.16 -11.83 -5.05
C LYS A 298 -0.63 -12.87 -6.07
N GLY A 299 -1.13 -14.03 -5.61
CA GLY A 299 -1.75 -15.04 -6.47
C GLY A 299 -0.79 -15.83 -7.33
N LEU A 300 0.47 -15.93 -6.92
CA LEU A 300 1.47 -16.65 -7.70
C LEU A 300 1.23 -18.18 -7.73
N ASP A 301 0.56 -18.74 -6.74
CA ASP A 301 0.13 -20.15 -6.79
C ASP A 301 -0.81 -20.38 -7.98
N LEU A 302 -1.79 -19.49 -8.19
CA LEU A 302 -2.74 -19.55 -9.30
C LEU A 302 -2.03 -19.41 -10.66
N VAL A 303 -1.07 -18.48 -10.76
CA VAL A 303 -0.25 -18.33 -11.96
C VAL A 303 0.56 -19.60 -12.25
N CYS A 304 1.19 -20.17 -11.22
CA CYS A 304 1.98 -21.40 -11.36
C CYS A 304 1.10 -22.58 -11.81
N GLU A 305 -0.12 -22.69 -11.28
CA GLU A 305 -1.08 -23.74 -11.66
C GLU A 305 -1.53 -23.61 -13.11
N ALA A 306 -1.65 -22.37 -13.62
CA ALA A 306 -2.12 -22.08 -14.97
C ALA A 306 -0.99 -22.02 -16.02
N ILE A 307 0.28 -22.10 -15.62
CA ILE A 307 1.41 -21.72 -16.47
C ILE A 307 1.54 -22.54 -17.75
N ASP A 308 1.21 -23.82 -17.71
CA ASP A 308 1.32 -24.71 -18.90
C ASP A 308 0.27 -24.36 -19.96
N GLU A 309 -0.88 -23.85 -19.56
CA GLU A 309 -1.91 -23.34 -20.47
C GLU A 309 -1.51 -21.96 -21.01
N ILE A 310 -1.07 -21.06 -20.15
CA ILE A 310 -0.64 -19.71 -20.50
C ILE A 310 0.60 -19.74 -21.39
N GLY A 311 1.59 -20.57 -21.09
CA GLY A 311 2.82 -20.70 -21.87
C GLY A 311 2.64 -21.21 -23.30
N ARG A 312 1.51 -21.92 -23.58
CA ARG A 312 1.14 -22.33 -24.94
C ARG A 312 0.46 -21.22 -25.74
N MET A 313 -0.06 -20.19 -25.07
CA MET A 313 -0.69 -19.05 -25.76
C MET A 313 0.35 -18.17 -26.44
N ASP A 314 -0.10 -17.39 -27.40
CA ASP A 314 0.71 -16.39 -28.09
C ASP A 314 0.74 -15.10 -27.24
N LEU A 315 1.62 -15.07 -26.24
CA LEU A 315 1.87 -13.97 -25.33
C LEU A 315 3.28 -14.01 -24.73
N GLN A 316 3.70 -12.91 -24.17
CA GLN A 316 4.93 -12.78 -23.38
C GLN A 316 4.60 -12.31 -21.97
N LEU A 317 5.40 -12.66 -20.95
CA LEU A 317 5.17 -12.35 -19.55
C LEU A 317 6.47 -12.03 -18.82
N VAL A 318 6.53 -10.89 -18.16
CA VAL A 318 7.66 -10.44 -17.35
C VAL A 318 7.25 -10.35 -15.89
N PHE A 319 8.01 -11.02 -15.01
CA PHE A 319 7.89 -10.90 -13.56
C PHE A 319 9.01 -10.04 -12.99
N LEU A 320 8.64 -9.00 -12.25
CA LEU A 320 9.57 -8.15 -11.50
C LEU A 320 9.22 -8.19 -10.01
N GLY A 321 10.18 -8.54 -9.17
CA GLY A 321 10.02 -8.43 -7.72
C GLY A 321 10.89 -9.38 -6.91
N VAL A 322 10.76 -9.23 -5.58
CA VAL A 322 11.40 -10.09 -4.58
C VAL A 322 10.34 -10.65 -3.64
N GLY A 323 10.65 -11.72 -2.92
CA GLY A 323 9.71 -12.32 -1.97
C GLY A 323 10.16 -13.68 -1.48
N GLU A 324 9.20 -14.59 -1.30
CA GLU A 324 9.43 -15.91 -0.76
C GLU A 324 10.28 -16.79 -1.69
N LYS A 325 11.24 -17.52 -1.12
CA LYS A 325 12.15 -18.41 -1.88
C LYS A 325 11.39 -19.45 -2.71
N LYS A 326 10.23 -19.91 -2.23
CA LYS A 326 9.33 -20.83 -2.95
C LYS A 326 8.98 -20.25 -4.33
N TYR A 327 8.50 -19.01 -4.37
CA TYR A 327 8.06 -18.38 -5.62
C TYR A 327 9.24 -18.01 -6.53
N HIS A 328 10.39 -17.62 -5.96
CA HIS A 328 11.62 -17.42 -6.75
C HIS A 328 11.97 -18.67 -7.57
N LYS A 329 11.90 -19.85 -6.94
CA LYS A 329 12.18 -21.13 -7.62
C LYS A 329 11.14 -21.41 -8.70
N LEU A 330 9.84 -21.38 -8.34
CA LEU A 330 8.75 -21.68 -9.26
C LEU A 330 8.79 -20.79 -10.53
N ILE A 331 8.96 -19.46 -10.35
CA ILE A 331 8.99 -18.53 -11.48
C ILE A 331 10.25 -18.72 -12.34
N LYS A 332 11.42 -19.06 -11.75
CA LYS A 332 12.62 -19.41 -12.51
C LYS A 332 12.41 -20.68 -13.34
N ASP A 333 11.78 -21.70 -12.76
CA ASP A 333 11.49 -22.96 -13.46
C ASP A 333 10.53 -22.70 -14.64
N MET A 334 9.53 -21.82 -14.46
CA MET A 334 8.63 -21.39 -15.54
C MET A 334 9.40 -20.64 -16.66
N ALA A 335 10.24 -19.67 -16.30
CA ALA A 335 11.05 -18.93 -17.27
C ALA A 335 12.01 -19.84 -18.03
N SER A 336 12.56 -20.87 -17.39
CA SER A 336 13.42 -21.85 -18.05
C SER A 336 12.66 -22.70 -19.07
N ARG A 337 11.43 -23.13 -18.74
CA ARG A 337 10.57 -23.93 -19.64
C ARG A 337 10.05 -23.14 -20.84
N TYR A 338 9.79 -21.84 -20.65
CA TYR A 338 9.20 -20.95 -21.65
C TYR A 338 10.10 -19.73 -21.92
N SER A 339 11.41 -19.95 -22.10
CA SER A 339 12.46 -18.91 -22.15
C SER A 339 12.24 -17.84 -23.24
N GLN A 340 11.49 -18.15 -24.32
CA GLN A 340 11.14 -17.18 -25.36
C GLN A 340 9.88 -16.36 -25.05
N LYS A 341 9.21 -16.64 -23.92
CA LYS A 341 7.93 -16.04 -23.56
C LYS A 341 7.84 -15.55 -22.12
N ILE A 342 8.61 -16.13 -21.21
CA ILE A 342 8.54 -15.80 -19.78
C ILE A 342 9.93 -15.39 -19.30
N ALA A 343 10.00 -14.21 -18.69
CA ALA A 343 11.22 -13.68 -18.09
C ALA A 343 11.00 -13.22 -16.64
N VAL A 344 12.09 -13.20 -15.88
CA VAL A 344 12.07 -12.84 -14.46
C VAL A 344 13.21 -11.88 -14.13
N HIS A 345 12.89 -10.86 -13.31
CA HIS A 345 13.85 -9.94 -12.71
C HIS A 345 13.66 -9.97 -11.19
N LEU A 346 14.45 -10.80 -10.51
CA LEU A 346 14.30 -11.10 -9.07
C LEU A 346 15.09 -10.11 -8.20
N LYS A 347 14.82 -8.83 -8.40
CA LYS A 347 15.42 -7.72 -7.64
C LYS A 347 14.36 -6.66 -7.34
N TYR A 348 14.57 -5.88 -6.29
CA TYR A 348 13.90 -4.59 -6.16
C TYR A 348 14.60 -3.62 -7.13
N ASP A 349 13.86 -3.16 -8.13
CA ASP A 349 14.38 -2.29 -9.18
C ASP A 349 13.29 -1.34 -9.62
N GLU A 350 13.37 -0.13 -9.10
CA GLU A 350 12.35 0.91 -9.33
C GLU A 350 12.33 1.36 -10.80
N ARG A 351 13.51 1.54 -11.42
CA ARG A 351 13.61 1.87 -12.84
C ARG A 351 12.95 0.79 -13.70
N MET A 352 13.25 -0.49 -13.41
CA MET A 352 12.65 -1.59 -14.16
C MET A 352 11.13 -1.65 -13.94
N ALA A 353 10.61 -1.25 -12.77
CA ALA A 353 9.16 -1.17 -12.56
C ALA A 353 8.50 -0.16 -13.51
N HIS A 354 9.08 1.04 -13.66
CA HIS A 354 8.62 2.04 -14.63
C HIS A 354 8.65 1.49 -16.06
N MET A 355 9.74 0.81 -16.43
CA MET A 355 9.86 0.17 -17.74
C MET A 355 8.79 -0.89 -17.98
N VAL A 356 8.48 -1.73 -16.96
CA VAL A 356 7.43 -2.76 -17.06
C VAL A 356 6.05 -2.11 -17.22
N TYR A 357 5.73 -1.06 -16.46
CA TYR A 357 4.46 -0.34 -16.65
C TYR A 357 4.37 0.32 -18.03
N ALA A 358 5.45 0.91 -18.52
CA ALA A 358 5.46 1.61 -19.80
C ALA A 358 5.40 0.65 -21.00
N GLY A 359 6.14 -0.46 -20.95
CA GLY A 359 6.31 -1.35 -22.10
C GLY A 359 5.35 -2.55 -22.14
N SER A 360 4.62 -2.83 -21.05
CA SER A 360 3.63 -3.90 -21.07
C SER A 360 2.33 -3.44 -21.74
N ASP A 361 1.63 -4.35 -22.40
CA ASP A 361 0.28 -4.14 -22.93
C ASP A 361 -0.78 -4.42 -21.86
N LEU A 362 -0.53 -5.45 -21.04
CA LEU A 362 -1.41 -5.93 -20.00
C LEU A 362 -0.66 -6.04 -18.68
N PHE A 363 -1.36 -5.89 -17.56
CA PHE A 363 -0.77 -5.96 -16.24
C PHE A 363 -1.49 -6.99 -15.37
N LEU A 364 -0.74 -7.96 -14.83
CA LEU A 364 -1.28 -9.13 -14.16
C LEU A 364 -1.34 -8.93 -12.65
N MET A 365 -2.55 -8.99 -12.07
CA MET A 365 -2.79 -8.88 -10.63
C MET A 365 -3.82 -9.91 -10.14
N PRO A 366 -3.50 -11.21 -10.12
CA PRO A 366 -4.40 -12.25 -9.64
C PRO A 366 -4.37 -12.37 -8.12
N SER A 367 -4.26 -11.25 -7.41
CA SER A 367 -4.09 -11.22 -5.96
C SER A 367 -5.25 -11.88 -5.23
N VAL A 368 -4.98 -12.77 -4.27
CA VAL A 368 -5.99 -13.42 -3.41
C VAL A 368 -6.80 -12.36 -2.66
N TYR A 369 -6.10 -11.36 -2.14
CA TYR A 369 -6.67 -10.14 -1.56
C TYR A 369 -5.73 -8.97 -1.84
N GLU A 370 -6.30 -7.79 -2.06
CA GLU A 370 -5.55 -6.57 -2.34
C GLU A 370 -6.22 -5.39 -1.63
N PRO A 371 -5.72 -4.94 -0.47
CA PRO A 371 -6.38 -3.88 0.29
C PRO A 371 -6.69 -2.63 -0.55
N CYS A 372 -5.73 -2.11 -1.26
CA CYS A 372 -5.89 -1.03 -2.21
C CYS A 372 -5.38 -1.44 -3.60
N GLY A 373 -4.11 -1.84 -3.66
CA GLY A 373 -3.35 -1.92 -4.89
C GLY A 373 -3.02 -0.52 -5.44
N LEU A 374 -1.76 -0.30 -5.78
CA LEU A 374 -1.33 0.89 -6.51
C LEU A 374 -1.00 0.52 -7.96
N SER A 375 -0.52 -0.69 -8.18
CA SER A 375 -0.03 -1.14 -9.47
C SER A 375 -1.07 -1.10 -10.60
N GLN A 376 -2.36 -1.40 -10.32
CA GLN A 376 -3.42 -1.28 -11.32
C GLN A 376 -3.73 0.17 -11.68
N MET A 377 -3.63 1.09 -10.72
CA MET A 377 -3.83 2.52 -10.97
C MET A 377 -2.65 3.10 -11.76
N ILE A 378 -1.43 2.70 -11.42
CA ILE A 378 -0.21 3.06 -12.15
C ILE A 378 -0.28 2.48 -13.57
N SER A 379 -0.64 1.21 -13.73
CA SER A 379 -0.72 0.59 -15.06
C SER A 379 -1.72 1.31 -15.97
N LEU A 380 -2.89 1.69 -15.45
CA LEU A 380 -3.86 2.51 -16.20
C LEU A 380 -3.29 3.86 -16.62
N ARG A 381 -2.49 4.51 -15.76
CA ARG A 381 -1.81 5.78 -16.09
C ARG A 381 -0.83 5.63 -17.26
N TYR A 382 -0.23 4.45 -17.41
CA TYR A 382 0.67 4.11 -18.52
C TYR A 382 -0.06 3.44 -19.70
N GLY A 383 -1.40 3.44 -19.74
CA GLY A 383 -2.15 2.77 -20.79
C GLY A 383 -1.94 1.25 -20.85
N THR A 384 -1.51 0.67 -19.74
CA THR A 384 -1.30 -0.78 -19.58
C THR A 384 -2.52 -1.35 -18.88
N ILE A 385 -3.19 -2.32 -19.50
CA ILE A 385 -4.53 -2.76 -19.13
C ILE A 385 -4.48 -3.84 -18.03
N PRO A 386 -5.07 -3.60 -16.84
CA PRO A 386 -5.05 -4.58 -15.74
C PRO A 386 -5.90 -5.82 -16.03
N LEU A 387 -5.40 -7.00 -15.62
CA LEU A 387 -6.15 -8.24 -15.48
C LEU A 387 -6.12 -8.63 -14.00
N VAL A 388 -7.27 -8.63 -13.34
CA VAL A 388 -7.35 -8.68 -11.88
C VAL A 388 -8.37 -9.71 -11.37
N PHE A 389 -8.12 -10.25 -10.18
CA PHE A 389 -9.17 -10.88 -9.38
C PHE A 389 -10.02 -9.83 -8.67
N LYS A 390 -11.35 -10.04 -8.61
CA LYS A 390 -12.30 -9.10 -8.01
C LYS A 390 -12.20 -9.11 -6.47
N THR A 391 -11.30 -8.30 -5.92
CA THR A 391 -11.10 -8.18 -4.46
C THR A 391 -10.60 -6.79 -4.08
N GLY A 392 -10.94 -6.31 -2.89
CA GLY A 392 -10.46 -5.06 -2.28
C GLY A 392 -10.44 -3.88 -3.27
N GLY A 393 -9.32 -3.13 -3.27
CA GLY A 393 -9.17 -1.97 -4.14
C GLY A 393 -9.15 -2.30 -5.65
N LEU A 394 -8.85 -3.53 -6.05
CA LEU A 394 -8.97 -3.95 -7.44
C LEU A 394 -10.43 -3.91 -7.90
N ALA A 395 -11.37 -4.33 -7.05
CA ALA A 395 -12.81 -4.27 -7.35
C ALA A 395 -13.36 -2.83 -7.35
N ASP A 396 -12.71 -1.89 -6.65
CA ASP A 396 -13.10 -0.48 -6.62
C ASP A 396 -12.55 0.32 -7.83
N THR A 397 -11.46 -0.16 -8.44
CA THR A 397 -10.73 0.59 -9.47
C THR A 397 -10.85 -0.01 -10.87
N ILE A 398 -11.08 -1.32 -10.97
CA ILE A 398 -11.15 -2.01 -12.27
C ILE A 398 -12.56 -2.53 -12.54
N THR A 399 -13.10 -2.10 -13.65
CA THR A 399 -14.37 -2.57 -14.22
C THR A 399 -14.10 -3.48 -15.41
N SER A 400 -14.77 -4.62 -15.45
CA SER A 400 -14.60 -5.58 -16.55
C SER A 400 -14.91 -4.93 -17.89
N PHE A 401 -14.01 -5.15 -18.83
CA PHE A 401 -14.21 -4.72 -20.22
C PHE A 401 -15.34 -5.50 -20.86
N ASP A 402 -16.27 -4.79 -21.50
CA ASP A 402 -17.32 -5.34 -22.35
C ASP A 402 -17.03 -4.96 -23.81
N SER A 403 -16.86 -5.98 -24.66
CA SER A 403 -16.59 -5.78 -26.08
C SER A 403 -17.80 -5.26 -26.86
N ALA A 404 -19.03 -5.39 -26.33
CA ALA A 404 -20.25 -4.98 -27.01
C ALA A 404 -20.43 -3.46 -26.99
N ASP A 405 -20.20 -2.82 -25.84
CA ASP A 405 -20.36 -1.38 -25.68
C ASP A 405 -19.02 -0.63 -25.54
N GLY A 406 -17.90 -1.37 -25.42
CA GLY A 406 -16.56 -0.83 -25.21
C GLY A 406 -16.34 -0.23 -23.83
N GLN A 407 -17.20 -0.53 -22.84
CA GLN A 407 -17.08 -0.06 -21.47
C GLN A 407 -16.04 -0.86 -20.68
N GLY A 408 -15.66 -0.36 -19.50
CA GLY A 408 -14.65 -0.97 -18.65
C GLY A 408 -13.23 -0.43 -18.88
N ASN A 409 -12.29 -0.88 -18.03
CA ASN A 409 -10.90 -0.45 -18.07
C ASN A 409 -9.89 -1.58 -17.79
N GLY A 410 -10.36 -2.84 -17.75
CA GLY A 410 -9.52 -4.00 -17.51
C GLY A 410 -10.27 -5.32 -17.69
N PHE A 411 -9.61 -6.40 -17.33
CA PHE A 411 -10.19 -7.74 -17.33
C PHE A 411 -10.34 -8.23 -15.88
N VAL A 412 -11.54 -8.69 -15.52
CA VAL A 412 -11.88 -9.06 -14.15
C VAL A 412 -12.40 -10.49 -14.11
N PHE A 413 -11.77 -11.35 -13.31
CA PHE A 413 -12.33 -12.65 -12.98
C PHE A 413 -12.85 -12.65 -11.52
N THR A 414 -13.91 -13.44 -11.26
CA THR A 414 -14.68 -13.36 -10.01
C THR A 414 -14.61 -14.63 -9.15
N LYS A 415 -14.20 -15.74 -9.74
CA LYS A 415 -13.91 -16.98 -9.00
C LYS A 415 -12.40 -17.15 -8.94
N TYR A 416 -11.88 -17.43 -7.75
CA TYR A 416 -10.45 -17.62 -7.56
C TYR A 416 -10.08 -19.09 -7.86
N ASP A 417 -10.09 -19.43 -9.13
CA ASP A 417 -9.71 -20.75 -9.67
C ASP A 417 -8.97 -20.61 -10.99
N LYS A 418 -8.26 -21.68 -11.35
CA LYS A 418 -7.42 -21.72 -12.56
C LYS A 418 -8.23 -21.48 -13.84
N GLU A 419 -9.41 -22.07 -13.96
CA GLU A 419 -10.25 -21.96 -15.16
C GLU A 419 -10.68 -20.51 -15.41
N SER A 420 -11.24 -19.87 -14.39
CA SER A 420 -11.66 -18.46 -14.46
C SER A 420 -10.49 -17.50 -14.79
N PHE A 421 -9.32 -17.78 -14.22
CA PHE A 421 -8.11 -17.00 -14.50
C PHE A 421 -7.62 -17.18 -15.93
N VAL A 422 -7.53 -18.43 -16.42
CA VAL A 422 -7.11 -18.75 -17.78
C VAL A 422 -8.09 -18.15 -18.81
N ASP A 423 -9.39 -18.19 -18.55
CA ASP A 423 -10.39 -17.60 -19.44
C ASP A 423 -10.28 -16.07 -19.48
N ALA A 424 -9.96 -15.41 -18.36
CA ALA A 424 -9.67 -13.98 -18.36
C ALA A 424 -8.41 -13.65 -19.18
N VAL A 425 -7.35 -14.48 -19.10
CA VAL A 425 -6.14 -14.33 -19.93
C VAL A 425 -6.49 -14.50 -21.42
N LYS A 426 -7.27 -15.52 -21.79
CA LYS A 426 -7.74 -15.74 -23.19
C LYS A 426 -8.53 -14.54 -23.72
N ALA A 427 -9.45 -14.00 -22.88
CA ALA A 427 -10.24 -12.82 -23.25
C ALA A 427 -9.34 -11.60 -23.49
N ALA A 428 -8.33 -11.38 -22.65
CA ALA A 428 -7.36 -10.29 -22.78
C ALA A 428 -6.51 -10.45 -24.06
N VAL A 429 -6.00 -11.64 -24.34
CA VAL A 429 -5.25 -11.95 -25.57
C VAL A 429 -6.13 -11.74 -26.82
N LYS A 430 -7.38 -12.17 -26.77
CA LYS A 430 -8.34 -11.96 -27.88
C LYS A 430 -8.60 -10.47 -28.14
N ALA A 431 -8.82 -9.69 -27.06
CA ALA A 431 -9.03 -8.24 -27.18
C ALA A 431 -7.80 -7.51 -27.73
N TYR A 432 -6.58 -7.94 -27.33
CA TYR A 432 -5.33 -7.36 -27.85
C TYR A 432 -5.17 -7.57 -29.36
N LYS A 433 -5.60 -8.71 -29.89
CA LYS A 433 -5.55 -9.00 -31.34
C LYS A 433 -6.49 -8.13 -32.17
N ASP A 434 -7.58 -7.64 -31.58
CA ASP A 434 -8.41 -6.62 -32.19
C ASP A 434 -7.86 -5.22 -31.88
N LYS A 435 -7.01 -4.72 -32.76
CA LYS A 435 -6.29 -3.44 -32.55
C LYS A 435 -7.25 -2.25 -32.37
N LYS A 436 -8.42 -2.26 -32.96
CA LYS A 436 -9.42 -1.20 -32.83
C LYS A 436 -10.06 -1.20 -31.46
N ILE A 437 -10.41 -2.38 -30.95
CA ILE A 437 -10.95 -2.57 -29.60
C ILE A 437 -9.88 -2.22 -28.56
N PHE A 438 -8.68 -2.77 -28.71
CA PHE A 438 -7.60 -2.58 -27.74
C PHE A 438 -7.15 -1.11 -27.64
N SER A 439 -7.04 -0.41 -28.78
CA SER A 439 -6.72 1.03 -28.80
C SER A 439 -7.74 1.87 -28.01
N LYS A 440 -9.03 1.57 -28.15
CA LYS A 440 -10.08 2.24 -27.36
C LYS A 440 -9.94 1.95 -25.87
N LEU A 441 -9.59 0.72 -25.50
CA LEU A 441 -9.38 0.33 -24.11
C LEU A 441 -8.18 1.06 -23.51
N VAL A 442 -7.08 1.17 -24.25
CA VAL A 442 -5.90 1.96 -23.87
C VAL A 442 -6.26 3.44 -23.70
N GLN A 443 -7.01 4.02 -24.66
CA GLN A 443 -7.50 5.41 -24.55
C GLN A 443 -8.28 5.64 -23.27
N ARG A 444 -9.19 4.72 -22.95
CA ARG A 444 -9.98 4.80 -21.72
C ARG A 444 -9.12 4.71 -20.46
N ALA A 445 -8.10 3.85 -20.46
CA ALA A 445 -7.20 3.71 -19.32
C ALA A 445 -6.59 5.06 -18.92
N PHE A 446 -6.17 5.87 -19.88
CA PHE A 446 -5.63 7.21 -19.62
C PHE A 446 -6.65 8.22 -19.05
N GLN A 447 -7.96 7.96 -19.18
CA GLN A 447 -9.00 8.85 -18.65
C GLN A 447 -9.25 8.65 -17.15
N PHE A 448 -8.89 7.49 -16.59
CA PHE A 448 -9.04 7.24 -15.17
C PHE A 448 -8.06 8.07 -14.34
N ARG A 449 -8.57 8.67 -13.28
CA ARG A 449 -7.78 9.52 -12.38
C ARG A 449 -7.92 9.01 -10.94
N PHE A 450 -6.79 8.79 -10.31
CA PHE A 450 -6.69 8.35 -8.91
C PHE A 450 -5.79 9.33 -8.17
N SER A 451 -6.29 10.55 -7.93
CA SER A 451 -5.48 11.61 -7.35
C SER A 451 -5.49 11.60 -5.83
N TRP A 452 -4.36 11.87 -5.22
CA TRP A 452 -4.29 12.10 -3.77
C TRP A 452 -5.17 13.26 -3.32
N LYS A 453 -5.42 14.24 -4.19
CA LYS A 453 -6.33 15.37 -3.89
C LYS A 453 -7.76 14.89 -3.61
N ASP A 454 -8.25 13.90 -4.32
CA ASP A 454 -9.61 13.38 -4.12
C ASP A 454 -9.70 12.50 -2.87
N SER A 455 -8.66 11.72 -2.57
CA SER A 455 -8.54 11.01 -1.30
C SER A 455 -8.45 11.99 -0.12
N ALA A 456 -7.63 13.02 -0.22
CA ALA A 456 -7.45 14.03 0.82
C ALA A 456 -8.76 14.76 1.17
N LYS A 457 -9.60 15.09 0.18
CA LYS A 457 -10.93 15.66 0.44
C LYS A 457 -11.82 14.73 1.28
N GLN A 458 -11.77 13.42 1.02
CA GLN A 458 -12.52 12.43 1.80
C GLN A 458 -11.99 12.33 3.24
N TYR A 459 -10.65 12.39 3.42
CA TYR A 459 -10.05 12.44 4.75
C TYR A 459 -10.41 13.72 5.51
N ILE A 460 -10.44 14.90 4.85
CA ILE A 460 -10.88 16.16 5.48
C ILE A 460 -12.33 16.01 6.00
N ALA A 461 -13.23 15.52 5.16
CA ALA A 461 -14.62 15.31 5.56
C ALA A 461 -14.75 14.32 6.74
N LEU A 462 -13.93 13.26 6.77
CA LEU A 462 -13.89 12.33 7.89
C LEU A 462 -13.35 12.99 9.17
N TYR A 463 -12.31 13.80 9.08
CA TYR A 463 -11.76 14.53 10.24
C TYR A 463 -12.78 15.53 10.80
N GLU A 464 -13.48 16.28 9.94
CA GLU A 464 -14.56 17.19 10.35
C GLU A 464 -15.69 16.46 11.07
N GLN A 465 -16.11 15.29 10.57
CA GLN A 465 -17.08 14.42 11.25
C GLN A 465 -16.57 13.90 12.60
N CYS A 466 -15.26 13.61 12.70
CA CYS A 466 -14.66 13.15 13.93
C CYS A 466 -14.68 14.26 15.02
N LEU A 467 -14.49 15.50 14.62
CA LEU A 467 -14.48 16.67 15.51
C LEU A 467 -15.89 17.14 15.89
N SER A 468 -16.87 17.01 14.97
CA SER A 468 -18.25 17.47 15.21
C SER A 468 -19.08 16.57 16.13
N ASN A 469 -18.69 15.30 16.33
CA ASN A 469 -19.37 14.36 17.23
C ASN A 469 -19.03 14.64 18.71
N HIS A 470 -19.20 15.87 19.16
CA HIS A 470 -19.08 16.34 20.54
C HIS A 470 -20.46 16.56 21.21
N ASN A 471 -21.49 15.74 20.85
CA ASN A 471 -22.77 15.73 21.55
C ASN A 471 -23.05 14.39 22.19
#